data_d2b8e5c4f97f69b2a3cd716615e939f1
#
_entry.id   d2b8e5c4f97f69b2a3cd716615e939f1
#
_cell.length_a   1.000
_cell.length_b   1.000
_cell.length_c   1.000
_cell.angle_alpha   90.00
_cell.angle_beta   90.00
_cell.angle_gamma   90.00
#
_symmetry.space_group_name_H-M   'P 1'
#
loop_
_entity.id
_entity.type
_entity.pdbx_description
1 polymer ?
#
loop_
_entity_poly.entity_id
_entity_poly.type
_entity_poly.pdbx_seq_one_letter_code
_entity_poly.pdbx_strand_id
1 'polypeptide(L)'
;MGRRGYYHLFSDGFRTDVLFEDIKAFVAAMNIVALCYLKCQVRILAFVLMDNHVHFILYGTEHECMMFRDKFVHRYGMWFSNAHPVRRCSRLDFDIKLIDNERYLLNSIAYVIRNGIAAGYAYCADDYLWSSGGLYFRLPQRMEALVSSWKTVSDIPSTEYRRMFNTRDRFPSDWRITPEGFIWPGNYVDYRLVESLFKSSNSFTFFMGQLKEREINESLNINDQVSLPDLELREKAVAMSHKLYGVTNLRNLDVRQRIALGKELRREYRSSVKQIARIIHLDPKYLKELL
;
A
#
# COMPACT_ATOMS: atom_id res chain seq x y z
N MET A 1 30.05 10.80 -1.59
CA MET A 1 28.67 10.70 -1.04
C MET A 1 27.69 11.13 -2.12
N GLY A 2 26.68 10.30 -2.47
CA GLY A 2 25.67 10.67 -3.45
C GLY A 2 24.80 11.85 -2.98
N ARG A 3 24.23 12.61 -3.90
CA ARG A 3 23.29 13.70 -3.58
C ARG A 3 22.01 13.12 -2.98
N ARG A 4 21.56 13.67 -1.85
CA ARG A 4 20.24 13.32 -1.26
C ARG A 4 19.12 13.96 -2.06
N GLY A 5 18.04 13.23 -2.26
CA GLY A 5 16.87 13.65 -2.99
C GLY A 5 15.62 12.90 -2.53
N TYR A 6 14.52 13.20 -3.18
CA TYR A 6 13.26 12.47 -2.95
C TYR A 6 13.13 11.37 -4.01
N TYR A 7 12.72 10.20 -3.58
CA TYR A 7 12.57 9.03 -4.45
C TYR A 7 11.22 8.38 -4.25
N HIS A 8 10.59 7.99 -5.33
CA HIS A 8 9.45 7.10 -5.34
C HIS A 8 9.95 5.68 -5.57
N LEU A 9 9.84 4.86 -4.54
CA LEU A 9 10.13 3.44 -4.58
C LEU A 9 8.79 2.69 -4.65
N PHE A 10 8.62 1.83 -5.63
CA PHE A 10 7.35 1.14 -5.84
C PHE A 10 7.55 -0.24 -6.44
N SER A 11 6.61 -1.15 -6.19
CA SER A 11 6.55 -2.45 -6.86
C SER A 11 5.37 -2.48 -7.83
N ASP A 12 5.55 -3.23 -8.93
CA ASP A 12 4.52 -3.41 -9.95
C ASP A 12 3.57 -4.54 -9.54
N GLY A 13 2.32 -4.19 -9.23
CA GLY A 13 1.27 -5.13 -8.86
C GLY A 13 0.87 -6.14 -9.95
N PHE A 14 1.34 -5.95 -11.21
CA PHE A 14 1.07 -6.88 -12.31
C PHE A 14 2.05 -8.02 -12.37
N ARG A 15 3.27 -7.79 -11.91
CA ARG A 15 4.33 -8.79 -11.88
C ARG A 15 4.29 -9.64 -10.64
N THR A 16 3.44 -9.25 -9.67
CA THR A 16 3.34 -9.92 -8.38
C THR A 16 1.94 -10.45 -8.15
N ASP A 17 1.85 -11.71 -7.73
CA ASP A 17 0.66 -12.25 -7.10
C ASP A 17 0.35 -11.48 -5.81
N VAL A 18 -0.78 -11.79 -5.15
CA VAL A 18 -1.12 -11.21 -3.87
C VAL A 18 0.06 -11.35 -2.90
N LEU A 19 0.59 -10.20 -2.46
CA LEU A 19 1.70 -10.13 -1.51
C LEU A 19 1.21 -10.33 -0.07
N PHE A 20 0.16 -9.59 0.29
CA PHE A 20 -0.38 -9.57 1.63
C PHE A 20 -1.76 -10.22 1.61
N GLU A 21 -1.81 -11.51 1.91
CA GLU A 21 -3.03 -12.33 1.76
C GLU A 21 -3.99 -12.15 2.93
N ASP A 22 -3.48 -11.78 4.10
CA ASP A 22 -4.24 -11.66 5.33
C ASP A 22 -3.68 -10.55 6.24
N ILE A 23 -4.38 -10.30 7.32
CA ILE A 23 -3.99 -9.31 8.34
C ILE A 23 -2.60 -9.60 8.91
N LYS A 24 -2.20 -10.87 9.07
CA LYS A 24 -0.89 -11.23 9.63
C LYS A 24 0.24 -10.83 8.70
N ALA A 25 0.04 -10.99 7.38
CA ALA A 25 0.98 -10.56 6.37
C ALA A 25 1.16 -9.03 6.38
N PHE A 26 0.06 -8.28 6.48
CA PHE A 26 0.12 -6.83 6.62
C PHE A 26 0.81 -6.38 7.90
N VAL A 27 0.45 -6.95 9.07
CA VAL A 27 1.11 -6.63 10.34
C VAL A 27 2.61 -6.91 10.29
N ALA A 28 3.01 -8.04 9.72
CA ALA A 28 4.42 -8.37 9.55
C ALA A 28 5.12 -7.36 8.62
N ALA A 29 4.51 -7.00 7.51
CA ALA A 29 5.06 -6.03 6.57
C ALA A 29 5.20 -4.63 7.20
N MET A 30 4.20 -4.16 7.95
CA MET A 30 4.27 -2.89 8.70
C MET A 30 5.44 -2.88 9.69
N ASN A 31 5.64 -3.98 10.43
CA ASN A 31 6.79 -4.12 11.34
C ASN A 31 8.11 -4.18 10.59
N ILE A 32 8.16 -4.79 9.41
CA ILE A 32 9.35 -4.82 8.56
C ILE A 32 9.69 -3.43 8.03
N VAL A 33 8.70 -2.60 7.66
CA VAL A 33 8.93 -1.18 7.29
C VAL A 33 9.65 -0.45 8.42
N ALA A 34 9.15 -0.57 9.65
CA ALA A 34 9.76 0.05 10.83
C ALA A 34 11.20 -0.45 11.07
N LEU A 35 11.45 -1.76 10.91
CA LEU A 35 12.79 -2.36 11.02
C LEU A 35 13.75 -1.84 9.91
N CYS A 36 13.25 -1.72 8.70
CA CYS A 36 14.05 -1.17 7.59
C CYS A 36 14.42 0.29 7.84
N TYR A 37 13.49 1.09 8.37
CA TYR A 37 13.77 2.46 8.78
C TYR A 37 14.91 2.55 9.79
N LEU A 38 14.92 1.71 10.82
CA LEU A 38 16.00 1.68 11.82
C LEU A 38 17.38 1.31 11.25
N LYS A 39 17.42 0.60 10.13
CA LYS A 39 18.64 0.07 9.54
C LYS A 39 19.13 0.84 8.31
N CYS A 40 18.38 1.83 7.87
CA CYS A 40 18.70 2.63 6.69
C CYS A 40 18.66 4.11 7.04
N GLN A 41 19.51 4.90 6.39
CA GLN A 41 19.60 6.34 6.60
C GLN A 41 18.61 7.10 5.70
N VAL A 42 17.39 6.62 5.62
CA VAL A 42 16.31 7.25 4.85
C VAL A 42 15.30 7.91 5.78
N ARG A 43 14.61 8.95 5.28
CA ARG A 43 13.38 9.47 5.90
C ARG A 43 12.22 8.96 5.09
N ILE A 44 11.22 8.37 5.74
CA ILE A 44 9.98 7.94 5.09
C ILE A 44 8.99 9.08 5.15
N LEU A 45 8.54 9.57 3.99
CA LEU A 45 7.57 10.66 3.90
C LEU A 45 6.15 10.13 3.80
N ALA A 46 5.94 9.14 2.96
CA ALA A 46 4.66 8.46 2.79
C ALA A 46 4.87 7.01 2.36
N PHE A 47 3.93 6.14 2.70
CA PHE A 47 3.90 4.78 2.18
C PHE A 47 2.49 4.19 2.21
N VAL A 48 2.30 3.18 1.39
CA VAL A 48 1.12 2.32 1.39
C VAL A 48 1.50 0.89 1.01
N LEU A 49 0.91 -0.06 1.73
CA LEU A 49 1.00 -1.49 1.43
C LEU A 49 -0.36 -1.93 0.89
N MET A 50 -0.42 -2.26 -0.40
CA MET A 50 -1.61 -2.80 -1.05
C MET A 50 -1.50 -4.33 -1.11
N ASP A 51 -2.58 -5.03 -1.35
CA ASP A 51 -2.58 -6.49 -1.41
C ASP A 51 -1.56 -7.10 -2.40
N ASN A 52 -1.24 -6.40 -3.48
CA ASN A 52 -0.35 -6.89 -4.55
C ASN A 52 0.80 -5.94 -4.91
N HIS A 53 0.90 -4.77 -4.29
CA HIS A 53 1.98 -3.82 -4.54
C HIS A 53 2.21 -2.90 -3.34
N VAL A 54 3.32 -2.19 -3.37
CA VAL A 54 3.69 -1.22 -2.33
C VAL A 54 4.27 0.05 -2.95
N HIS A 55 4.08 1.18 -2.26
CA HIS A 55 4.69 2.46 -2.62
C HIS A 55 5.31 3.10 -1.39
N PHE A 56 6.49 3.71 -1.58
CA PHE A 56 7.17 4.51 -0.58
C PHE A 56 7.66 5.82 -1.20
N ILE A 57 7.48 6.94 -0.51
CA ILE A 57 8.16 8.19 -0.81
C ILE A 57 9.25 8.36 0.24
N LEU A 58 10.51 8.31 -0.22
CA LEU A 58 11.69 8.33 0.63
C LEU A 58 12.52 9.58 0.35
N TYR A 59 13.22 10.08 1.37
CA TYR A 59 14.26 11.07 1.24
C TYR A 59 15.60 10.47 1.69
N GLY A 60 16.57 10.46 0.80
CA GLY A 60 17.88 9.86 1.02
C GLY A 60 18.76 9.98 -0.22
N THR A 61 19.88 9.30 -0.24
CA THR A 61 20.62 9.00 -1.47
C THR A 61 19.94 7.83 -2.18
N GLU A 62 20.12 7.70 -3.49
CA GLU A 62 19.62 6.55 -4.24
C GLU A 62 20.07 5.22 -3.63
N HIS A 63 21.35 5.12 -3.26
CA HIS A 63 21.91 3.94 -2.61
C HIS A 63 21.19 3.60 -1.28
N GLU A 64 20.94 4.60 -0.43
CA GLU A 64 20.21 4.40 0.84
C GLU A 64 18.77 3.90 0.59
N CYS A 65 18.10 4.45 -0.43
CA CYS A 65 16.76 4.02 -0.82
C CYS A 65 16.78 2.59 -1.39
N MET A 66 17.77 2.22 -2.19
CA MET A 66 17.96 0.86 -2.67
C MET A 66 18.26 -0.12 -1.52
N MET A 67 19.08 0.28 -0.55
CA MET A 67 19.31 -0.53 0.66
C MET A 67 18.03 -0.76 1.46
N PHE A 68 17.16 0.25 1.56
CA PHE A 68 15.85 0.10 2.21
C PHE A 68 15.00 -0.94 1.48
N ARG A 69 14.91 -0.84 0.15
CA ARG A 69 14.23 -1.82 -0.70
C ARG A 69 14.73 -3.24 -0.45
N ASP A 70 16.05 -3.44 -0.57
CA ASP A 70 16.65 -4.78 -0.48
C ASP A 70 16.40 -5.41 0.89
N LYS A 71 16.49 -4.62 1.95
CA LYS A 71 16.16 -5.09 3.31
C LYS A 71 14.68 -5.44 3.45
N PHE A 72 13.77 -4.63 2.87
CA PHE A 72 12.34 -4.92 2.90
C PHE A 72 12.02 -6.22 2.17
N VAL A 73 12.49 -6.38 0.93
CA VAL A 73 12.30 -7.59 0.12
C VAL A 73 12.85 -8.83 0.84
N HIS A 74 14.07 -8.75 1.33
CA HIS A 74 14.72 -9.86 2.01
C HIS A 74 13.97 -10.27 3.29
N ARG A 75 13.62 -9.32 4.16
CA ARG A 75 12.94 -9.61 5.42
C ARG A 75 11.53 -10.12 5.20
N TYR A 76 10.79 -9.53 4.24
CA TYR A 76 9.46 -10.00 3.92
C TYR A 76 9.50 -11.40 3.31
N GLY A 77 10.43 -11.68 2.39
CA GLY A 77 10.63 -13.01 1.82
C GLY A 77 10.96 -14.06 2.89
N MET A 78 11.82 -13.74 3.87
CA MET A 78 12.10 -14.63 5.00
C MET A 78 10.85 -14.88 5.86
N TRP A 79 10.10 -13.84 6.19
CA TRP A 79 8.86 -13.97 6.95
C TRP A 79 7.84 -14.85 6.21
N PHE A 80 7.66 -14.58 4.91
CA PHE A 80 6.72 -15.34 4.06
C PHE A 80 7.10 -16.82 3.99
N SER A 81 8.38 -17.14 3.78
CA SER A 81 8.86 -18.53 3.71
C SER A 81 8.67 -19.27 5.03
N ASN A 82 8.82 -18.59 6.16
CA ASN A 82 8.56 -19.18 7.47
C ASN A 82 7.06 -19.39 7.74
N ALA A 83 6.22 -18.46 7.28
CA ALA A 83 4.77 -18.56 7.43
C ALA A 83 4.15 -19.59 6.46
N HIS A 84 4.78 -19.81 5.29
CA HIS A 84 4.29 -20.65 4.21
C HIS A 84 5.38 -21.58 3.68
N PRO A 85 5.78 -22.65 4.43
CA PRO A 85 6.95 -23.50 4.10
C PRO A 85 6.90 -24.18 2.73
N VAL A 86 5.69 -24.41 2.20
CA VAL A 86 5.47 -25.09 0.91
C VAL A 86 5.22 -24.11 -0.26
N ARG A 87 5.21 -22.82 0.00
CA ARG A 87 4.95 -21.78 -1.00
C ARG A 87 6.17 -20.88 -1.16
N ARG A 88 6.42 -20.44 -2.38
CA ARG A 88 7.41 -19.39 -2.64
C ARG A 88 6.75 -18.02 -2.58
N CYS A 89 7.42 -17.06 -1.97
CA CYS A 89 7.03 -15.67 -2.07
C CYS A 89 7.13 -15.22 -3.53
N SER A 90 6.11 -14.53 -4.02
CA SER A 90 6.20 -13.85 -5.32
C SER A 90 7.38 -12.88 -5.31
N ARG A 91 8.08 -12.80 -6.43
CA ARG A 91 9.22 -11.88 -6.55
C ARG A 91 8.71 -10.45 -6.45
N LEU A 92 9.19 -9.74 -5.45
CA LEU A 92 8.97 -8.31 -5.29
C LEU A 92 9.98 -7.55 -6.16
N ASP A 93 9.58 -7.23 -7.38
CA ASP A 93 10.38 -6.35 -8.24
C ASP A 93 10.02 -4.91 -7.93
N PHE A 94 11.02 -4.16 -7.48
CA PHE A 94 10.87 -2.74 -7.18
C PHE A 94 11.60 -1.90 -8.21
N ASP A 95 10.94 -0.84 -8.61
CA ASP A 95 11.54 0.27 -9.34
C ASP A 95 11.75 1.47 -8.41
N ILE A 96 12.68 2.35 -8.79
CA ILE A 96 12.99 3.57 -8.06
C ILE A 96 13.02 4.74 -9.05
N LYS A 97 12.33 5.83 -8.72
CA LYS A 97 12.32 7.04 -9.52
C LYS A 97 12.70 8.25 -8.69
N LEU A 98 13.67 9.02 -9.17
CA LEU A 98 14.00 10.32 -8.59
C LEU A 98 12.83 11.30 -8.84
N ILE A 99 12.47 12.02 -7.79
CA ILE A 99 11.49 13.11 -7.82
C ILE A 99 12.27 14.43 -7.90
N ASP A 100 12.18 15.12 -9.01
CA ASP A 100 13.03 16.27 -9.36
C ASP A 100 12.38 17.64 -9.11
N ASN A 101 11.07 17.66 -8.86
CA ASN A 101 10.37 18.90 -8.59
C ASN A 101 9.32 18.79 -7.48
N GLU A 102 9.06 19.92 -6.81
CA GLU A 102 8.18 20.00 -5.64
C GLU A 102 6.73 19.59 -5.98
N ARG A 103 6.19 20.05 -7.10
CA ARG A 103 4.80 19.74 -7.49
C ARG A 103 4.62 18.25 -7.72
N TYR A 104 5.59 17.60 -8.36
CA TYR A 104 5.56 16.16 -8.56
C TYR A 104 5.70 15.41 -7.24
N LEU A 105 6.50 15.92 -6.29
CA LEU A 105 6.60 15.36 -4.94
C LEU A 105 5.25 15.39 -4.21
N LEU A 106 4.56 16.54 -4.20
CA LEU A 106 3.26 16.68 -3.56
C LEU A 106 2.21 15.76 -4.19
N ASN A 107 2.18 15.68 -5.52
CA ASN A 107 1.31 14.77 -6.26
C ASN A 107 1.62 13.30 -5.91
N SER A 108 2.90 12.93 -5.84
CA SER A 108 3.33 11.56 -5.52
C SER A 108 2.96 11.17 -4.08
N ILE A 109 3.10 12.07 -3.12
CA ILE A 109 2.67 11.83 -1.74
C ILE A 109 1.15 11.63 -1.70
N ALA A 110 0.38 12.52 -2.33
CA ALA A 110 -1.07 12.41 -2.38
C ALA A 110 -1.51 11.11 -3.08
N TYR A 111 -0.87 10.74 -4.19
CA TYR A 111 -1.10 9.49 -4.90
C TYR A 111 -0.89 8.28 -3.99
N VAL A 112 0.26 8.20 -3.30
CA VAL A 112 0.56 7.07 -2.39
C VAL A 112 -0.49 6.93 -1.30
N ILE A 113 -0.89 8.05 -0.68
CA ILE A 113 -1.89 8.04 0.39
C ILE A 113 -3.27 7.63 -0.13
N ARG A 114 -3.61 8.00 -1.36
CA ARG A 114 -4.92 7.71 -1.97
C ARG A 114 -5.08 6.29 -2.49
N ASN A 115 -4.02 5.51 -2.60
CA ASN A 115 -4.11 4.14 -3.14
C ASN A 115 -5.20 3.30 -2.46
N GLY A 116 -5.31 3.34 -1.13
CA GLY A 116 -6.35 2.62 -0.40
C GLY A 116 -7.77 3.07 -0.73
N ILE A 117 -7.96 4.37 -1.01
CA ILE A 117 -9.25 4.95 -1.42
C ILE A 117 -9.55 4.56 -2.87
N ALA A 118 -8.58 4.72 -3.77
CA ALA A 118 -8.73 4.41 -5.19
C ALA A 118 -9.04 2.91 -5.42
N ALA A 119 -8.48 2.02 -4.59
CA ALA A 119 -8.79 0.60 -4.61
C ALA A 119 -10.12 0.24 -3.92
N GLY A 120 -10.85 1.21 -3.37
CA GLY A 120 -12.13 0.98 -2.68
C GLY A 120 -12.00 0.27 -1.33
N TYR A 121 -10.81 0.27 -0.72
CA TYR A 121 -10.59 -0.32 0.60
C TYR A 121 -10.90 0.62 1.76
N ALA A 122 -10.98 1.91 1.49
CA ALA A 122 -11.24 2.95 2.49
C ALA A 122 -12.07 4.09 1.88
N TYR A 123 -12.82 4.80 2.71
CA TYR A 123 -13.54 6.00 2.31
C TYR A 123 -12.67 7.26 2.43
N CYS A 124 -11.75 7.26 3.36
CA CYS A 124 -10.77 8.34 3.53
C CYS A 124 -9.38 7.76 3.82
N ALA A 125 -8.36 8.59 3.73
CA ALA A 125 -6.97 8.18 3.92
C ALA A 125 -6.69 7.58 5.31
N ASP A 126 -7.46 7.99 6.30
CA ASP A 126 -7.34 7.57 7.69
C ASP A 126 -7.81 6.15 7.93
N ASP A 127 -8.76 5.69 7.12
CA ASP A 127 -9.39 4.38 7.31
C ASP A 127 -8.52 3.22 6.80
N TYR A 128 -7.49 3.52 5.99
CA TYR A 128 -6.60 2.49 5.47
C TYR A 128 -5.40 2.28 6.38
N LEU A 129 -5.48 1.27 7.25
CA LEU A 129 -4.49 0.99 8.29
C LEU A 129 -3.07 0.71 7.78
N TRP A 130 -2.95 0.16 6.57
CA TRP A 130 -1.69 -0.31 6.01
C TRP A 130 -0.95 0.80 5.24
N SER A 131 -1.04 2.01 5.74
CA SER A 131 -0.45 3.19 5.13
C SER A 131 -0.04 4.23 6.18
N SER A 132 0.62 5.27 5.72
CA SER A 132 0.88 6.48 6.51
C SER A 132 -0.27 7.50 6.47
N GLY A 133 -1.39 7.19 5.78
CA GLY A 133 -2.45 8.17 5.49
C GLY A 133 -3.07 8.84 6.71
N GLY A 134 -3.19 8.10 7.81
CA GLY A 134 -3.78 8.60 9.05
C GLY A 134 -2.92 9.56 9.88
N LEU A 135 -1.74 9.98 9.39
CA LEU A 135 -0.80 10.81 10.17
C LEU A 135 -0.91 12.30 9.91
N TYR A 136 -1.32 12.72 8.70
CA TYR A 136 -1.12 14.08 8.22
C TYR A 136 -2.23 15.03 8.65
N PHE A 137 -1.84 16.25 9.04
CA PHE A 137 -2.72 17.36 9.43
C PHE A 137 -3.73 16.99 10.53
N ARG A 138 -3.34 16.07 11.41
CA ARG A 138 -4.10 15.74 12.62
C ARG A 138 -3.88 16.78 13.69
N LEU A 139 -4.94 17.11 14.42
CA LEU A 139 -4.80 17.95 15.62
C LEU A 139 -3.91 17.21 16.63
N PRO A 140 -2.82 17.84 17.14
CA PRO A 140 -1.89 17.18 18.07
C PRO A 140 -2.59 16.55 19.28
N GLN A 141 -3.58 17.23 19.85
CA GLN A 141 -4.34 16.73 21.00
C GLN A 141 -5.15 15.45 20.68
N ARG A 142 -5.71 15.37 19.46
CA ARG A 142 -6.42 14.16 19.03
C ARG A 142 -5.47 13.01 18.75
N MET A 143 -4.31 13.30 18.19
CA MET A 143 -3.28 12.29 17.97
C MET A 143 -2.77 11.76 19.32
N GLU A 144 -2.43 12.64 20.25
CA GLU A 144 -1.99 12.25 21.59
C GLU A 144 -3.05 11.44 22.33
N ALA A 145 -4.32 11.87 22.31
CA ALA A 145 -5.43 11.12 22.92
C ALA A 145 -5.58 9.71 22.32
N LEU A 146 -5.37 9.58 21.00
CA LEU A 146 -5.43 8.28 20.32
C LEU A 146 -4.33 7.34 20.78
N VAL A 147 -3.07 7.81 20.81
CA VAL A 147 -1.92 6.95 21.04
C VAL A 147 -1.55 6.78 22.51
N SER A 148 -2.04 7.64 23.41
CA SER A 148 -1.68 7.64 24.84
C SER A 148 -2.04 6.35 25.55
N SER A 149 -3.12 5.69 25.13
CA SER A 149 -3.58 4.41 25.69
C SER A 149 -2.86 3.19 25.11
N TRP A 150 -2.05 3.36 24.05
CA TRP A 150 -1.38 2.26 23.39
C TRP A 150 -0.12 1.84 24.13
N LYS A 151 0.21 0.55 24.05
CA LYS A 151 1.45 0.01 24.59
C LYS A 151 2.67 0.64 23.92
N THR A 152 3.74 0.75 24.69
CA THR A 152 5.07 1.05 24.16
C THR A 152 5.88 -0.24 24.00
N VAL A 153 7.00 -0.15 23.29
CA VAL A 153 7.94 -1.26 23.13
C VAL A 153 8.45 -1.74 24.49
N SER A 154 8.62 -0.82 25.47
CA SER A 154 9.04 -1.16 26.83
C SER A 154 8.03 -2.02 27.60
N ASP A 155 6.75 -1.96 27.23
CA ASP A 155 5.70 -2.74 27.90
C ASP A 155 5.64 -4.20 27.41
N ILE A 156 6.43 -4.54 26.38
CA ILE A 156 6.40 -5.88 25.77
C ILE A 156 7.51 -6.77 26.38
N PRO A 157 7.16 -7.89 27.02
CA PRO A 157 8.14 -8.86 27.51
C PRO A 157 9.03 -9.40 26.38
N SER A 158 10.29 -9.72 26.68
CA SER A 158 11.29 -10.14 25.67
C SER A 158 10.88 -11.38 24.87
N THR A 159 10.12 -12.30 25.46
CA THR A 159 9.60 -13.50 24.78
C THR A 159 8.51 -13.15 23.78
N GLU A 160 7.59 -12.26 24.18
CA GLU A 160 6.52 -11.75 23.33
C GLU A 160 7.07 -10.86 22.21
N TYR A 161 8.06 -10.03 22.50
CA TYR A 161 8.75 -9.19 21.52
C TYR A 161 9.29 -9.99 20.34
N ARG A 162 10.00 -11.10 20.62
CA ARG A 162 10.55 -11.96 19.56
C ARG A 162 9.45 -12.61 18.71
N ARG A 163 8.35 -13.01 19.34
CA ARG A 163 7.20 -13.59 18.63
C ARG A 163 6.49 -12.57 17.75
N MET A 164 6.33 -11.34 18.24
CA MET A 164 5.63 -10.25 17.56
C MET A 164 6.42 -9.72 16.36
N PHE A 165 7.70 -9.44 16.55
CA PHE A 165 8.51 -8.75 15.57
C PHE A 165 9.46 -9.64 14.76
N ASN A 166 9.58 -10.90 15.13
CA ASN A 166 10.48 -11.88 14.49
C ASN A 166 11.89 -11.34 14.22
N THR A 167 12.46 -10.63 15.21
CA THR A 167 13.77 -10.00 15.13
C THR A 167 14.50 -10.00 16.47
N ARG A 168 15.85 -9.92 16.41
CA ARG A 168 16.71 -9.63 17.56
C ARG A 168 17.00 -8.12 17.69
N ASP A 169 16.77 -7.35 16.63
CA ASP A 169 16.92 -5.89 16.68
C ASP A 169 15.88 -5.30 17.63
N ARG A 170 16.25 -4.26 18.35
CA ARG A 170 15.35 -3.59 19.28
C ARG A 170 14.86 -2.27 18.70
N PHE A 171 13.54 -2.06 18.73
CA PHE A 171 12.94 -0.75 18.53
C PHE A 171 13.22 0.15 19.73
N PRO A 172 13.24 1.48 19.59
CA PRO A 172 13.24 2.40 20.71
C PRO A 172 12.13 2.07 21.72
N SER A 173 12.47 2.18 23.00
CA SER A 173 11.60 1.74 24.11
C SER A 173 10.28 2.51 24.20
N ASP A 174 10.29 3.77 23.77
CA ASP A 174 9.16 4.70 23.76
C ASP A 174 8.26 4.61 22.52
N TRP A 175 8.65 3.80 21.54
CA TRP A 175 7.82 3.64 20.34
C TRP A 175 6.49 2.97 20.67
N ARG A 176 5.42 3.53 20.12
CA ARG A 176 4.06 3.02 20.30
C ARG A 176 3.79 1.85 19.37
N ILE A 177 2.96 0.93 19.86
CA ILE A 177 2.47 -0.24 19.15
C ILE A 177 0.95 -0.10 19.02
N THR A 178 0.43 -0.27 17.82
CA THR A 178 -1.01 -0.18 17.56
C THR A 178 -1.76 -1.34 18.20
N PRO A 179 -3.08 -1.22 18.41
CA PRO A 179 -3.91 -2.33 18.90
C PRO A 179 -3.83 -3.60 18.02
N GLU A 180 -3.58 -3.44 16.72
CA GLU A 180 -3.42 -4.55 15.76
C GLU A 180 -2.06 -5.26 15.89
N GLY A 181 -1.09 -4.72 16.65
CA GLY A 181 0.18 -5.36 16.95
C GLY A 181 1.34 -4.99 16.02
N PHE A 182 1.31 -3.84 15.38
CA PHE A 182 2.45 -3.33 14.63
C PHE A 182 2.95 -1.98 15.18
N ILE A 183 4.21 -1.69 14.90
CA ILE A 183 4.83 -0.41 15.27
C ILE A 183 4.10 0.73 14.57
N TRP A 184 3.59 1.66 15.35
CA TRP A 184 2.83 2.80 14.83
C TRP A 184 3.68 3.66 13.86
N PRO A 185 3.18 3.92 12.65
CA PRO A 185 3.93 4.70 11.65
C PRO A 185 4.34 6.10 12.11
N GLY A 186 3.60 6.71 13.03
CA GLY A 186 3.97 8.00 13.60
C GLY A 186 5.30 8.02 14.38
N ASN A 187 5.85 6.83 14.72
CA ASN A 187 7.17 6.72 15.34
C ASN A 187 8.32 6.94 14.32
N TYR A 188 8.09 6.68 13.02
CA TYR A 188 9.17 6.64 12.03
C TYR A 188 8.86 7.37 10.70
N VAL A 189 7.62 7.75 10.45
CA VAL A 189 7.26 8.57 9.28
C VAL A 189 7.46 10.03 9.62
N ASP A 190 8.11 10.75 8.73
CA ASP A 190 8.37 12.17 8.87
C ASP A 190 7.17 13.00 8.36
N TYR A 191 6.04 12.81 9.03
CA TYR A 191 4.80 13.50 8.67
C TYR A 191 4.89 15.03 8.84
N ARG A 192 5.73 15.51 9.77
CA ARG A 192 5.93 16.96 9.97
C ARG A 192 6.62 17.61 8.77
N LEU A 193 7.58 16.91 8.15
CA LEU A 193 8.18 17.38 6.90
C LEU A 193 7.12 17.44 5.81
N VAL A 194 6.27 16.42 5.69
CA VAL A 194 5.18 16.39 4.70
C VAL A 194 4.23 17.57 4.91
N GLU A 195 3.80 17.81 6.15
CA GLU A 195 2.95 18.96 6.49
C GLU A 195 3.60 20.30 6.12
N SER A 196 4.92 20.44 6.34
CA SER A 196 5.66 21.63 5.95
C SER A 196 5.73 21.82 4.43
N LEU A 197 5.83 20.73 3.65
CA LEU A 197 5.83 20.75 2.19
C LEU A 197 4.47 21.22 1.63
N PHE A 198 3.38 20.72 2.17
CA PHE A 198 2.02 21.13 1.78
C PHE A 198 1.63 22.51 2.32
N LYS A 199 2.33 23.04 3.34
CA LYS A 199 2.12 24.34 3.99
C LYS A 199 0.80 24.49 4.74
N SER A 200 -0.27 23.80 4.32
CA SER A 200 -1.58 23.86 4.98
C SER A 200 -2.42 22.60 4.70
N SER A 201 -3.38 22.32 5.58
CA SER A 201 -4.36 21.27 5.38
C SER A 201 -5.23 21.48 4.13
N ASN A 202 -5.54 22.73 3.80
CA ASN A 202 -6.30 23.06 2.58
C ASN A 202 -5.51 22.68 1.32
N SER A 203 -4.21 22.99 1.28
CA SER A 203 -3.32 22.57 0.19
C SER A 203 -3.24 21.05 0.10
N PHE A 204 -3.07 20.36 1.23
CA PHE A 204 -3.08 18.89 1.27
C PHE A 204 -4.38 18.32 0.71
N THR A 205 -5.53 18.82 1.19
CA THR A 205 -6.86 18.40 0.71
C THR A 205 -7.04 18.65 -0.79
N PHE A 206 -6.53 19.79 -1.29
CA PHE A 206 -6.55 20.10 -2.73
C PHE A 206 -5.78 19.04 -3.54
N PHE A 207 -4.55 18.69 -3.15
CA PHE A 207 -3.78 17.65 -3.82
C PHE A 207 -4.43 16.27 -3.67
N MET A 208 -5.01 15.96 -2.50
CA MET A 208 -5.77 14.74 -2.28
C MET A 208 -7.02 14.65 -3.17
N GLY A 209 -7.63 15.76 -3.53
CA GLY A 209 -8.77 15.83 -4.45
C GLY A 209 -8.40 15.72 -5.93
N GLN A 210 -7.13 15.89 -6.30
CA GLN A 210 -6.68 15.78 -7.69
C GLN A 210 -6.50 14.32 -8.08
N LEU A 211 -7.27 13.85 -9.08
CA LEU A 211 -7.14 12.50 -9.65
C LEU A 211 -5.94 12.48 -10.62
N LYS A 212 -4.73 12.37 -10.08
CA LYS A 212 -3.46 12.35 -10.83
C LYS A 212 -2.88 10.95 -11.02
N GLU A 213 -3.65 9.91 -10.70
CA GLU A 213 -3.21 8.52 -10.74
C GLU A 213 -2.64 8.17 -12.13
N ARG A 214 -3.35 8.54 -13.18
CA ARG A 214 -2.92 8.25 -14.55
C ARG A 214 -1.60 8.92 -14.90
N GLU A 215 -1.46 10.23 -14.61
CA GLU A 215 -0.22 10.97 -14.89
C GLU A 215 0.97 10.39 -14.13
N ILE A 216 0.76 9.97 -12.86
CA ILE A 216 1.82 9.40 -12.05
C ILE A 216 2.18 8.01 -12.55
N ASN A 217 1.21 7.15 -12.83
CA ASN A 217 1.44 5.82 -13.36
C ASN A 217 2.18 5.86 -14.70
N GLU A 218 1.75 6.72 -15.63
CA GLU A 218 2.46 6.95 -16.88
C GLU A 218 3.91 7.41 -16.65
N SER A 219 4.12 8.30 -15.67
CA SER A 219 5.45 8.81 -15.34
C SER A 219 6.36 7.76 -14.70
N LEU A 220 5.79 6.78 -14.02
CA LEU A 220 6.52 5.67 -13.39
C LEU A 220 6.76 4.50 -14.34
N ASN A 221 6.28 4.58 -15.60
CA ASN A 221 6.20 3.45 -16.53
C ASN A 221 5.48 2.24 -15.90
N ILE A 222 4.65 2.49 -14.89
CA ILE A 222 3.74 1.49 -14.38
C ILE A 222 2.69 1.34 -15.48
N ASN A 223 2.66 0.18 -16.13
CA ASN A 223 1.56 -0.19 -17.02
C ASN A 223 0.29 -0.49 -16.21
N ASP A 224 0.23 -0.04 -14.97
CA ASP A 224 -0.96 0.03 -14.18
C ASP A 224 -1.87 1.09 -14.78
N GLN A 225 -2.75 0.63 -15.63
CA GLN A 225 -4.02 1.31 -15.69
C GLN A 225 -4.53 1.28 -14.25
N VAL A 226 -4.69 2.46 -13.67
CA VAL A 226 -5.33 2.65 -12.37
C VAL A 226 -6.51 1.70 -12.33
N SER A 227 -6.58 0.87 -11.31
CA SER A 227 -7.77 0.09 -11.02
C SER A 227 -8.93 1.09 -11.07
N LEU A 228 -9.76 0.99 -12.11
CA LEU A 228 -10.87 1.90 -12.31
C LEU A 228 -11.70 1.94 -11.04
N PRO A 229 -12.24 3.11 -10.62
CA PRO A 229 -13.19 3.15 -9.53
C PRO A 229 -14.27 2.07 -9.73
N ASP A 230 -14.74 1.43 -8.66
CA ASP A 230 -15.73 0.34 -8.74
C ASP A 230 -16.93 0.70 -9.64
N LEU A 231 -17.36 1.97 -9.60
CA LEU A 231 -18.45 2.45 -10.45
C LEU A 231 -18.09 2.39 -11.94
N GLU A 232 -16.92 2.92 -12.29
CA GLU A 232 -16.46 2.95 -13.68
C GLU A 232 -16.16 1.53 -14.19
N LEU A 233 -15.49 0.68 -13.39
CA LEU A 233 -15.26 -0.71 -13.74
C LEU A 233 -16.58 -1.48 -13.91
N ARG A 234 -17.59 -1.17 -13.10
CA ARG A 234 -18.93 -1.75 -13.25
C ARG A 234 -19.60 -1.33 -14.55
N GLU A 235 -19.50 -0.06 -14.94
CA GLU A 235 -20.02 0.42 -16.23
C GLU A 235 -19.33 -0.29 -17.40
N LYS A 236 -18.01 -0.45 -17.35
CA LYS A 236 -17.24 -1.20 -18.33
C LYS A 236 -17.65 -2.69 -18.36
N ALA A 237 -17.83 -3.29 -17.18
CA ALA A 237 -18.30 -4.67 -17.07
C ALA A 237 -19.69 -4.87 -17.67
N VAL A 238 -20.61 -3.94 -17.45
CA VAL A 238 -21.98 -3.96 -18.04
C VAL A 238 -21.90 -3.81 -19.56
N ALA A 239 -21.12 -2.87 -20.07
CA ALA A 239 -20.94 -2.67 -21.51
C ALA A 239 -20.33 -3.92 -22.18
N MET A 240 -19.31 -4.52 -21.54
CA MET A 240 -18.66 -5.75 -22.02
C MET A 240 -19.62 -6.94 -21.96
N SER A 241 -20.39 -7.11 -20.88
CA SER A 241 -21.42 -8.14 -20.74
C SER A 241 -22.48 -8.02 -21.81
N HIS A 242 -22.94 -6.82 -22.10
CA HIS A 242 -23.89 -6.57 -23.16
C HIS A 242 -23.31 -6.95 -24.54
N LYS A 243 -22.06 -6.58 -24.81
CA LYS A 243 -21.37 -6.93 -26.06
C LYS A 243 -21.17 -8.44 -26.23
N LEU A 244 -20.84 -9.18 -25.16
CA LEU A 244 -20.51 -10.60 -25.23
C LEU A 244 -21.74 -11.50 -25.13
N TYR A 245 -22.75 -11.10 -24.34
CA TYR A 245 -23.85 -11.97 -23.94
C TYR A 245 -25.25 -11.33 -24.13
N GLY A 246 -25.33 -10.07 -24.59
CA GLY A 246 -26.60 -9.35 -24.70
C GLY A 246 -27.23 -8.99 -23.36
N VAL A 247 -26.50 -9.11 -22.24
CA VAL A 247 -27.02 -8.97 -20.87
C VAL A 247 -26.44 -7.73 -20.22
N THR A 248 -27.29 -6.83 -19.72
CA THR A 248 -26.90 -5.62 -18.99
C THR A 248 -26.89 -5.79 -17.48
N ASN A 249 -27.68 -6.74 -16.93
CA ASN A 249 -27.65 -7.04 -15.52
C ASN A 249 -26.69 -8.20 -15.23
N LEU A 250 -25.54 -7.91 -14.64
CA LEU A 250 -24.48 -8.88 -14.37
C LEU A 250 -24.93 -10.05 -13.47
N ARG A 251 -26.02 -9.88 -12.72
CA ARG A 251 -26.60 -10.96 -11.90
C ARG A 251 -27.32 -12.02 -12.74
N ASN A 252 -27.69 -11.70 -13.96
CA ASN A 252 -28.36 -12.63 -14.88
C ASN A 252 -27.37 -13.50 -15.66
N LEU A 253 -26.06 -13.24 -15.55
CA LEU A 253 -25.01 -14.08 -16.09
C LEU A 253 -24.89 -15.37 -15.27
N ASP A 254 -24.66 -16.49 -15.93
CA ASP A 254 -24.28 -17.72 -15.24
C ASP A 254 -22.85 -17.64 -14.69
N VAL A 255 -22.44 -18.61 -13.87
CA VAL A 255 -21.12 -18.59 -13.21
C VAL A 255 -19.99 -18.64 -14.23
N ARG A 256 -20.12 -19.38 -15.32
CA ARG A 256 -19.09 -19.49 -16.38
C ARG A 256 -18.93 -18.17 -17.12
N GLN A 257 -20.04 -17.52 -17.46
CA GLN A 257 -20.05 -16.19 -18.09
C GLN A 257 -19.43 -15.13 -17.18
N ARG A 258 -19.73 -15.17 -15.87
CA ARG A 258 -19.10 -14.25 -14.89
C ARG A 258 -17.61 -14.45 -14.79
N ILE A 259 -17.13 -15.69 -14.77
CA ILE A 259 -15.68 -15.98 -14.75
C ILE A 259 -15.03 -15.50 -16.05
N ALA A 260 -15.62 -15.77 -17.20
CA ALA A 260 -15.11 -15.31 -18.49
C ALA A 260 -15.06 -13.77 -18.54
N LEU A 261 -16.14 -13.09 -18.11
CA LEU A 261 -16.16 -11.63 -17.97
C LEU A 261 -15.07 -11.14 -17.01
N GLY A 262 -14.86 -11.82 -15.89
CA GLY A 262 -13.80 -11.52 -14.94
C GLY A 262 -12.40 -11.60 -15.54
N LYS A 263 -12.13 -12.62 -16.38
CA LYS A 263 -10.87 -12.75 -17.13
C LYS A 263 -10.65 -11.59 -18.10
N GLU A 264 -11.70 -11.19 -18.82
CA GLU A 264 -11.63 -10.07 -19.74
C GLU A 264 -11.43 -8.74 -19.01
N LEU A 265 -12.14 -8.51 -17.90
CA LEU A 265 -11.95 -7.33 -17.06
C LEU A 265 -10.53 -7.26 -16.51
N ARG A 266 -9.97 -8.39 -16.07
CA ARG A 266 -8.59 -8.47 -15.60
C ARG A 266 -7.59 -8.18 -16.71
N ARG A 267 -7.83 -8.74 -17.91
CA ARG A 267 -6.96 -8.55 -19.06
C ARG A 267 -6.97 -7.10 -19.57
N GLU A 268 -8.16 -6.48 -19.66
CA GLU A 268 -8.35 -5.17 -20.28
C GLU A 268 -8.11 -4.02 -19.30
N TYR A 269 -8.64 -4.14 -18.07
CA TYR A 269 -8.56 -3.08 -17.04
C TYR A 269 -7.63 -3.43 -15.90
N ARG A 270 -7.07 -4.63 -15.90
CA ARG A 270 -6.06 -5.10 -14.93
C ARG A 270 -6.49 -4.90 -13.46
N SER A 271 -7.78 -4.97 -13.22
CA SER A 271 -8.37 -4.79 -11.90
C SER A 271 -8.04 -5.95 -10.96
N SER A 272 -7.99 -5.69 -9.66
CA SER A 272 -7.72 -6.72 -8.66
C SER A 272 -8.79 -7.82 -8.63
N VAL A 273 -8.41 -9.04 -8.26
CA VAL A 273 -9.36 -10.16 -8.13
C VAL A 273 -10.51 -9.81 -7.19
N LYS A 274 -10.22 -9.12 -6.08
CA LYS A 274 -11.23 -8.69 -5.11
C LYS A 274 -12.21 -7.68 -5.71
N GLN A 275 -11.71 -6.73 -6.50
CA GLN A 275 -12.55 -5.74 -7.16
C GLN A 275 -13.43 -6.40 -8.22
N ILE A 276 -12.84 -7.24 -9.07
CA ILE A 276 -13.57 -8.01 -10.08
C ILE A 276 -14.65 -8.85 -9.40
N ALA A 277 -14.30 -9.58 -8.34
CA ALA A 277 -15.23 -10.44 -7.58
C ALA A 277 -16.47 -9.68 -7.08
N ARG A 278 -16.28 -8.45 -6.55
CA ARG A 278 -17.40 -7.59 -6.13
C ARG A 278 -18.31 -7.22 -7.30
N ILE A 279 -17.73 -6.89 -8.44
CA ILE A 279 -18.48 -6.42 -9.61
C ILE A 279 -19.26 -7.54 -10.26
N ILE A 280 -18.65 -8.71 -10.43
CA ILE A 280 -19.29 -9.87 -11.04
C ILE A 280 -20.05 -10.77 -10.05
N HIS A 281 -20.11 -10.37 -8.77
CA HIS A 281 -20.80 -11.08 -7.70
C HIS A 281 -20.36 -12.54 -7.51
N LEU A 282 -19.05 -12.78 -7.43
CA LEU A 282 -18.43 -14.07 -7.09
C LEU A 282 -17.60 -13.97 -5.83
N ASP A 283 -17.39 -15.12 -5.16
CA ASP A 283 -16.49 -15.17 -4.01
C ASP A 283 -15.03 -14.91 -4.47
N PRO A 284 -14.32 -13.98 -3.86
CA PRO A 284 -12.91 -13.68 -4.21
C PRO A 284 -11.98 -14.89 -4.09
N LYS A 285 -12.23 -15.79 -3.11
CA LYS A 285 -11.42 -16.99 -2.93
C LYS A 285 -11.57 -17.94 -4.11
N TYR A 286 -12.83 -18.14 -4.54
CA TYR A 286 -13.13 -18.98 -5.70
C TYR A 286 -12.56 -18.38 -7.00
N LEU A 287 -12.72 -17.07 -7.17
CA LEU A 287 -12.25 -16.37 -8.37
C LEU A 287 -10.72 -16.35 -8.49
N LYS A 288 -9.99 -16.31 -7.36
CA LYS A 288 -8.53 -16.29 -7.31
C LYS A 288 -7.88 -17.51 -7.96
N GLU A 289 -8.53 -18.68 -7.89
CA GLU A 289 -8.04 -19.92 -8.50
C GLU A 289 -8.30 -19.98 -10.02
N LEU A 290 -9.15 -19.10 -10.53
CA LEU A 290 -9.67 -19.14 -11.90
C LEU A 290 -9.19 -18.00 -12.80
N LEU A 291 -8.67 -16.90 -12.22
CA LEU A 291 -8.13 -15.71 -12.89
C LEU A 291 -6.60 -15.66 -12.81
#